data_47cbb3bab9d3b31affd94a4215711cef
#
_entry.id   47cbb3bab9d3b31affd94a4215711cef
#
_cell.length_a   1.000
_cell.length_b   1.000
_cell.length_c   1.000
_cell.angle_alpha   90.00
_cell.angle_beta   90.00
_cell.angle_gamma   90.00
#
_symmetry.space_group_name_H-M   'P 1'
#
loop_
_entity.id
_entity.type
_entity.pdbx_description
1 polymer ?
#
loop_
_entity_poly.entity_id
_entity_poly.type
_entity_poly.pdbx_seq_one_letter_code
_entity_poly.pdbx_strand_id
1 'polypeptide(L)'
;NASRRGNARGAETYFLSYQATDDESRAIAAIENNTLGLEEGVQKDGNLEMILWDLAQSAFLKESSVLAEIVQENLNDALDIANRGIKQAPFRVLMGATMPAILIEVAFITNPEEERRLRDAAFKDRLGSAIFESIRRFHEKYVQARAR
;
A
#
# COMPACT_ATOMS: atom_id res chain seq x y z
N ASN A 1 9.20 -2.19 4.88
CA ASN A 1 8.48 -2.12 6.15
C ASN A 1 9.40 -2.37 7.35
N ALA A 2 9.06 -1.83 8.50
CA ALA A 2 9.76 -2.07 9.75
C ALA A 2 8.76 -2.42 10.85
N SER A 3 9.10 -3.40 11.69
CA SER A 3 8.28 -3.79 12.83
C SER A 3 9.12 -3.85 14.09
N ARG A 4 8.54 -3.46 15.21
CA ARG A 4 9.16 -3.69 16.53
C ARG A 4 9.28 -5.18 16.86
N ARG A 5 8.51 -6.03 16.19
CA ARG A 5 8.59 -7.48 16.30
C ARG A 5 9.54 -7.99 15.22
N GLY A 6 10.74 -8.41 15.60
CA GLY A 6 11.76 -8.91 14.67
C GLY A 6 11.41 -10.19 13.91
N ASN A 7 10.26 -10.80 14.19
CA ASN A 7 9.72 -11.96 13.49
C ASN A 7 8.60 -11.61 12.49
N ALA A 8 8.23 -10.35 12.34
CA ALA A 8 7.28 -9.94 11.32
C ALA A 8 7.84 -10.23 9.92
N ARG A 9 7.00 -10.75 9.02
CA ARG A 9 7.40 -11.14 7.65
C ARG A 9 6.22 -11.12 6.70
N GLY A 10 6.51 -11.01 5.41
CA GLY A 10 5.54 -11.09 4.34
C GLY A 10 5.22 -9.75 3.70
N ALA A 11 4.41 -9.78 2.63
CA ALA A 11 3.96 -8.59 1.92
C ALA A 11 2.51 -8.24 2.27
N GLU A 12 2.25 -6.96 2.32
CA GLU A 12 0.92 -6.38 2.48
C GLU A 12 0.76 -5.18 1.57
N THR A 13 -0.44 -4.97 1.04
CA THR A 13 -0.73 -3.84 0.16
C THR A 13 -1.80 -2.96 0.78
N TYR A 14 -1.53 -1.67 0.84
CA TYR A 14 -2.41 -0.68 1.45
C TYR A 14 -3.04 0.23 0.41
N PHE A 15 -4.28 0.61 0.65
CA PHE A 15 -4.89 1.79 0.07
C PHE A 15 -5.39 2.73 1.16
N LEU A 16 -5.62 3.98 0.81
CA LEU A 16 -5.86 5.03 1.78
C LEU A 16 -7.24 4.91 2.44
N SER A 17 -7.28 5.06 3.75
CA SER A 17 -8.49 5.25 4.55
C SER A 17 -8.14 5.93 5.87
N TYR A 18 -9.05 6.74 6.40
CA TYR A 18 -8.91 7.28 7.77
C TYR A 18 -8.96 6.20 8.84
N GLN A 19 -9.72 5.14 8.60
CA GLN A 19 -9.81 4.01 9.51
C GLN A 19 -8.82 2.94 9.09
N ALA A 20 -7.87 2.63 9.98
CA ALA A 20 -6.99 1.50 9.77
C ALA A 20 -7.75 0.18 9.94
N THR A 21 -7.38 -0.82 9.15
CA THR A 21 -7.94 -2.18 9.22
C THR A 21 -7.75 -2.80 10.60
N ASP A 22 -6.58 -2.56 11.20
CA ASP A 22 -6.20 -3.06 12.52
C ASP A 22 -5.18 -2.13 13.21
N ASP A 23 -4.86 -2.42 14.47
CA ASP A 23 -3.90 -1.63 15.24
C ASP A 23 -2.47 -1.71 14.68
N GLU A 24 -2.10 -2.82 14.05
CA GLU A 24 -0.79 -2.97 13.40
C GLU A 24 -0.68 -2.04 12.19
N SER A 25 -1.70 -1.99 11.34
CA SER A 25 -1.77 -1.09 10.18
C SER A 25 -1.70 0.38 10.60
N ARG A 26 -2.38 0.72 11.71
CA ARG A 26 -2.30 2.07 12.29
C ARG A 26 -0.90 2.41 12.77
N ALA A 27 -0.22 1.47 13.44
CA ALA A 27 1.13 1.65 13.92
C ALA A 27 2.15 1.82 12.79
N ILE A 28 2.00 1.03 11.70
CA ILE A 28 2.85 1.14 10.51
C ILE A 28 2.65 2.49 9.85
N ALA A 29 1.40 2.91 9.63
CA ALA A 29 1.11 4.22 9.04
C ALA A 29 1.68 5.37 9.89
N ALA A 30 1.65 5.27 11.22
CA ALA A 30 2.23 6.27 12.09
C ALA A 30 3.76 6.35 11.94
N ILE A 31 4.45 5.22 11.82
CA ILE A 31 5.90 5.16 11.60
C ILE A 31 6.26 5.79 10.24
N GLU A 32 5.60 5.37 9.17
CA GLU A 32 5.86 5.88 7.82
C GLU A 32 5.56 7.37 7.70
N ASN A 33 4.45 7.83 8.27
CA ASN A 33 4.09 9.25 8.27
C ASN A 33 5.14 10.11 9.00
N ASN A 34 5.72 9.62 10.11
CA ASN A 34 6.76 10.31 10.87
C ASN A 34 8.10 10.32 10.12
N THR A 35 8.45 9.20 9.47
CA THR A 35 9.70 9.07 8.70
C THR A 35 9.76 10.06 7.54
N LEU A 36 8.63 10.42 6.95
CA LEU A 36 8.55 11.41 5.89
C LEU A 36 8.71 12.86 6.37
N GLY A 37 8.95 13.09 7.67
CA GLY A 37 9.07 14.44 8.24
C GLY A 37 7.80 15.29 8.10
N LEU A 38 6.69 14.64 7.82
CA LEU A 38 5.38 15.26 7.72
C LEU A 38 4.80 15.41 9.12
N GLU A 39 5.50 16.18 9.96
CA GLU A 39 5.00 16.50 11.30
C GLU A 39 3.62 17.16 11.22
N GLU A 40 2.83 16.84 12.21
CA GLU A 40 1.48 17.30 12.56
C GLU A 40 1.09 18.70 12.08
N GLY A 41 0.92 18.88 10.79
CA GLY A 41 0.43 20.13 10.19
C GLY A 41 -1.04 20.07 9.80
N VAL A 42 -1.76 19.01 10.12
CA VAL A 42 -3.23 18.97 9.98
C VAL A 42 -3.82 19.53 11.26
N GLN A 43 -3.83 20.86 11.33
CA GLN A 43 -4.48 21.59 12.40
C GLN A 43 -6.01 21.41 12.35
N LYS A 44 -6.57 21.54 13.52
CA LYS A 44 -7.95 21.28 13.98
C LYS A 44 -9.09 22.05 13.31
N ASP A 45 -8.88 22.75 12.21
CA ASP A 45 -9.94 23.54 11.56
C ASP A 45 -10.59 22.82 10.36
N GLY A 46 -10.40 21.52 10.24
CA GLY A 46 -10.52 20.76 9.01
C GLY A 46 -11.76 19.94 8.77
N ASN A 47 -12.90 20.12 9.42
CA ASN A 47 -14.05 19.28 9.11
C ASN A 47 -14.49 19.40 7.64
N LEU A 48 -14.48 20.60 7.05
CA LEU A 48 -14.89 20.78 5.67
C LEU A 48 -13.79 20.32 4.69
N GLU A 49 -12.55 20.66 4.97
CA GLU A 49 -11.40 20.26 4.16
C GLU A 49 -11.22 18.72 4.17
N MET A 50 -11.37 18.10 5.32
CA MET A 50 -11.40 16.62 5.45
C MET A 50 -12.55 15.99 4.69
N ILE A 51 -13.75 16.56 4.72
CA ILE A 51 -14.93 16.04 4.01
C ILE A 51 -14.74 16.17 2.49
N LEU A 52 -14.28 17.31 2.01
CA LEU A 52 -13.99 17.54 0.59
C LEU A 52 -12.88 16.60 0.10
N TRP A 53 -11.90 16.39 0.95
CA TRP A 53 -10.79 15.51 0.67
C TRP A 53 -11.20 14.03 0.63
N ASP A 54 -12.03 13.60 1.58
CA ASP A 54 -12.63 12.26 1.61
C ASP A 54 -13.53 12.02 0.38
N LEU A 55 -14.29 13.04 -0.02
CA LEU A 55 -15.12 12.99 -1.23
C LEU A 55 -14.28 12.87 -2.51
N ALA A 56 -13.19 13.63 -2.62
CA ALA A 56 -12.29 13.55 -3.76
C ALA A 56 -11.55 12.20 -3.82
N GLN A 57 -11.19 11.64 -2.68
CA GLN A 57 -10.56 10.33 -2.58
C GLN A 57 -11.53 9.19 -2.81
N SER A 58 -12.79 9.32 -2.39
CA SER A 58 -13.80 8.28 -2.59
C SER A 58 -14.00 7.92 -4.05
N ALA A 59 -13.72 8.87 -4.97
CA ALA A 59 -13.77 8.62 -6.40
C ALA A 59 -12.80 7.53 -6.89
N PHE A 60 -11.67 7.32 -6.19
CA PHE A 60 -10.63 6.35 -6.59
C PHE A 60 -10.44 5.20 -5.59
N LEU A 61 -11.20 5.17 -4.50
CA LEU A 61 -11.07 4.12 -3.47
C LEU A 61 -11.34 2.72 -4.04
N LYS A 62 -12.39 2.60 -4.85
CA LYS A 62 -12.76 1.33 -5.45
C LYS A 62 -11.67 0.82 -6.41
N GLU A 63 -11.15 1.69 -7.24
CA GLU A 63 -10.08 1.37 -8.17
C GLU A 63 -8.77 1.06 -7.43
N SER A 64 -8.47 1.79 -6.36
CA SER A 64 -7.31 1.51 -5.51
C SER A 64 -7.41 0.15 -4.82
N SER A 65 -8.58 -0.21 -4.31
CA SER A 65 -8.84 -1.54 -3.74
C SER A 65 -8.63 -2.64 -4.78
N VAL A 66 -9.17 -2.48 -6.00
CA VAL A 66 -8.99 -3.46 -7.08
C VAL A 66 -7.52 -3.57 -7.50
N LEU A 67 -6.79 -2.45 -7.56
CA LEU A 67 -5.36 -2.47 -7.85
C LEU A 67 -4.59 -3.21 -6.74
N ALA A 68 -4.92 -2.93 -5.47
CA ALA A 68 -4.31 -3.60 -4.33
C ALA A 68 -4.53 -5.12 -4.35
N GLU A 69 -5.75 -5.57 -4.69
CA GLU A 69 -6.06 -7.00 -4.84
C GLU A 69 -5.17 -7.66 -5.90
N ILE A 70 -5.12 -7.08 -7.11
CA ILE A 70 -4.32 -7.62 -8.22
C ILE A 70 -2.84 -7.68 -7.86
N VAL A 71 -2.32 -6.64 -7.21
CA VAL A 71 -0.91 -6.59 -6.78
C VAL A 71 -0.64 -7.64 -5.73
N GLN A 72 -1.46 -7.73 -4.69
CA GLN A 72 -1.26 -8.69 -3.61
C GLN A 72 -1.32 -10.15 -4.09
N GLU A 73 -2.24 -10.48 -5.01
CA GLU A 73 -2.31 -11.79 -5.65
C GLU A 73 -1.02 -12.10 -6.41
N ASN A 74 -0.59 -11.21 -7.32
CA ASN A 74 0.61 -11.44 -8.13
C ASN A 74 1.90 -11.53 -7.30
N LEU A 75 2.02 -10.72 -6.24
CA LEU A 75 3.15 -10.81 -5.31
C LEU A 75 3.19 -12.16 -4.61
N ASN A 76 2.05 -12.64 -4.16
CA ASN A 76 1.92 -13.93 -3.49
C ASN A 76 2.31 -15.09 -4.42
N ASP A 77 1.89 -15.04 -5.67
CA ASP A 77 2.16 -16.08 -6.67
C ASP A 77 3.63 -16.06 -7.14
N ALA A 78 4.23 -14.86 -7.25
CA ALA A 78 5.58 -14.72 -7.82
C ALA A 78 6.71 -14.87 -6.79
N LEU A 79 6.46 -14.59 -5.51
CA LEU A 79 7.52 -14.36 -4.53
C LEU A 79 7.34 -15.31 -3.36
N ASP A 80 7.26 -16.44 -3.24
CA ASP A 80 7.22 -17.32 -2.05
C ASP A 80 7.43 -16.56 -0.71
N ILE A 81 6.53 -15.61 -0.43
CA ILE A 81 6.49 -14.76 0.76
C ILE A 81 5.15 -14.89 1.46
N ALA A 82 5.12 -14.64 2.76
CA ALA A 82 3.88 -14.71 3.52
C ALA A 82 2.90 -13.62 3.04
N ASN A 83 1.68 -14.04 2.68
CA ASN A 83 0.61 -13.13 2.32
C ASN A 83 -0.04 -12.54 3.57
N ARG A 84 0.07 -11.21 3.74
CA ARG A 84 -0.56 -10.48 4.83
C ARG A 84 -1.84 -9.77 4.40
N GLY A 85 -2.20 -9.89 3.11
CA GLY A 85 -3.43 -9.37 2.54
C GLY A 85 -3.39 -7.90 2.18
N ILE A 86 -4.57 -7.41 1.83
CA ILE A 86 -4.82 -5.98 1.58
C ILE A 86 -5.36 -5.33 2.84
N LYS A 87 -4.95 -4.11 3.09
CA LYS A 87 -5.29 -3.35 4.29
C LYS A 87 -5.57 -1.88 3.97
N GLN A 88 -6.08 -1.18 4.95
CA GLN A 88 -6.33 0.25 4.89
C GLN A 88 -5.67 0.94 6.06
N ALA A 89 -5.12 2.14 5.82
CA ALA A 89 -4.62 3.00 6.88
C ALA A 89 -4.42 4.44 6.37
N PRO A 90 -4.27 5.43 7.26
CA PRO A 90 -4.11 6.83 6.88
C PRO A 90 -2.67 7.17 6.49
N PHE A 91 -2.18 6.58 5.40
CA PHE A 91 -0.86 6.85 4.86
C PHE A 91 -0.81 8.20 4.15
N ARG A 92 -0.03 9.14 4.67
CA ARG A 92 0.13 10.49 4.10
C ARG A 92 0.72 10.47 2.68
N VAL A 93 1.56 9.49 2.36
CA VAL A 93 2.13 9.33 1.02
C VAL A 93 1.07 9.09 -0.07
N LEU A 94 -0.10 8.57 0.30
CA LEU A 94 -1.21 8.34 -0.61
C LEU A 94 -2.19 9.52 -0.67
N MET A 95 -2.02 10.50 0.22
CA MET A 95 -2.89 11.66 0.30
C MET A 95 -2.73 12.56 -0.93
N GLY A 96 -3.85 13.07 -1.45
CA GLY A 96 -3.87 13.96 -2.61
C GLY A 96 -3.69 13.28 -3.97
N ALA A 97 -3.62 11.95 -4.02
CA ALA A 97 -3.60 11.23 -5.28
C ALA A 97 -4.92 11.44 -6.04
N THR A 98 -4.83 11.87 -7.29
CA THR A 98 -5.97 12.06 -8.21
C THR A 98 -6.14 10.89 -9.17
N MET A 99 -5.69 9.72 -8.77
CA MET A 99 -5.73 8.47 -9.50
C MET A 99 -5.77 7.30 -8.51
N PRO A 100 -6.04 6.06 -8.95
CA PRO A 100 -5.85 4.87 -8.11
C PRO A 100 -4.44 4.82 -7.53
N ALA A 101 -4.34 4.73 -6.21
CA ALA A 101 -3.06 4.77 -5.50
C ALA A 101 -3.00 3.72 -4.39
N ILE A 102 -1.87 3.04 -4.30
CA ILE A 102 -1.59 2.01 -3.31
C ILE A 102 -0.18 2.15 -2.75
N LEU A 103 0.05 1.63 -1.56
CA LEU A 103 1.36 1.44 -0.97
C LEU A 103 1.63 -0.06 -0.83
N ILE A 104 2.75 -0.52 -1.37
CA ILE A 104 3.16 -1.92 -1.33
C ILE A 104 4.28 -2.07 -0.30
N GLU A 105 4.00 -2.80 0.77
CA GLU A 105 4.98 -3.19 1.78
C GLU A 105 5.46 -4.61 1.48
N VAL A 106 6.61 -4.72 0.84
CA VAL A 106 7.07 -5.98 0.22
C VAL A 106 7.62 -6.96 1.24
N ALA A 107 8.28 -6.46 2.29
CA ALA A 107 9.00 -7.25 3.27
C ALA A 107 9.35 -6.41 4.50
N PHE A 108 9.74 -7.04 5.59
CA PHE A 108 10.19 -6.36 6.79
C PHE A 108 11.71 -6.34 6.88
N ILE A 109 12.32 -5.17 6.73
CA ILE A 109 13.77 -5.00 6.80
C ILE A 109 14.34 -5.35 8.20
N THR A 110 13.49 -5.32 9.21
CA THR A 110 13.83 -5.74 10.57
C THR A 110 13.88 -7.26 10.76
N ASN A 111 13.46 -8.03 9.74
CA ASN A 111 13.59 -9.48 9.72
C ASN A 111 14.85 -9.87 8.92
N PRO A 112 15.84 -10.56 9.53
CA PRO A 112 17.12 -10.86 8.86
C PRO A 112 16.99 -11.76 7.62
N GLU A 113 15.95 -12.60 7.53
CA GLU A 113 15.71 -13.42 6.34
C GLU A 113 15.16 -12.57 5.19
N GLU A 114 14.22 -11.69 5.47
CA GLU A 114 13.63 -10.81 4.47
C GLU A 114 14.61 -9.71 4.04
N GLU A 115 15.44 -9.19 4.95
CA GLU A 115 16.54 -8.30 4.59
C GLU A 115 17.49 -8.95 3.57
N ARG A 116 17.84 -10.22 3.76
CA ARG A 116 18.67 -10.96 2.79
C ARG A 116 17.98 -11.09 1.43
N ARG A 117 16.68 -11.39 1.41
CA ARG A 117 15.87 -11.43 0.17
C ARG A 117 15.83 -10.08 -0.54
N LEU A 118 15.67 -8.99 0.20
CA LEU A 118 15.68 -7.63 -0.36
C LEU A 118 17.04 -7.23 -0.97
N ARG A 119 18.14 -7.87 -0.56
CA ARG A 119 19.47 -7.69 -1.15
C ARG A 119 19.68 -8.55 -2.40
N ASP A 120 18.92 -9.61 -2.59
CA ASP A 120 19.02 -10.52 -3.74
C ASP A 120 18.48 -9.86 -5.01
N ALA A 121 19.30 -9.83 -6.05
CA ALA A 121 18.94 -9.26 -7.35
C ALA A 121 17.79 -10.03 -8.01
N ALA A 122 17.84 -11.37 -7.98
CA ALA A 122 16.80 -12.19 -8.58
C ALA A 122 15.44 -12.02 -7.88
N PHE A 123 15.44 -11.81 -6.58
CA PHE A 123 14.21 -11.48 -5.84
C PHE A 123 13.64 -10.12 -6.30
N LYS A 124 14.50 -9.09 -6.43
CA LYS A 124 14.09 -7.76 -6.89
C LYS A 124 13.56 -7.78 -8.33
N ASP A 125 14.16 -8.58 -9.20
CA ASP A 125 13.71 -8.72 -10.59
C ASP A 125 12.32 -9.38 -10.66
N ARG A 126 12.09 -10.44 -9.88
CA ARG A 126 10.76 -11.07 -9.76
C ARG A 126 9.72 -10.12 -9.17
N LEU A 127 10.10 -9.36 -8.15
CA LEU A 127 9.25 -8.33 -7.54
C LEU A 127 8.84 -7.27 -8.57
N GLY A 128 9.82 -6.71 -9.29
CA GLY A 128 9.56 -5.71 -10.33
C GLY A 128 8.64 -6.26 -11.43
N SER A 129 8.88 -7.50 -11.86
CA SER A 129 8.03 -8.17 -12.85
C SER A 129 6.60 -8.40 -12.36
N ALA A 130 6.42 -8.80 -11.10
CA ALA A 130 5.10 -9.00 -10.50
C ALA A 130 4.31 -7.68 -10.41
N ILE A 131 4.97 -6.59 -9.99
CA ILE A 131 4.35 -5.26 -9.94
C ILE A 131 3.97 -4.78 -11.34
N PHE A 132 4.87 -4.90 -12.30
CA PHE A 132 4.62 -4.51 -13.70
C PHE A 132 3.40 -5.25 -14.27
N GLU A 133 3.36 -6.57 -14.10
CA GLU A 133 2.25 -7.41 -14.57
C GLU A 133 0.93 -7.04 -13.88
N SER A 134 0.97 -6.68 -12.60
CA SER A 134 -0.20 -6.23 -11.86
C SER A 134 -0.77 -4.93 -12.44
N ILE A 135 0.10 -3.96 -12.73
CA ILE A 135 -0.29 -2.69 -13.35
C ILE A 135 -0.89 -2.93 -14.74
N ARG A 136 -0.30 -3.82 -15.54
CA ARG A 136 -0.79 -4.19 -16.86
C ARG A 136 -2.20 -4.79 -16.78
N ARG A 137 -2.40 -5.78 -15.89
CA ARG A 137 -3.71 -6.40 -15.65
C ARG A 137 -4.76 -5.40 -15.19
N PHE A 138 -4.39 -4.52 -14.27
CA PHE A 138 -5.27 -3.46 -13.78
C PHE A 138 -5.67 -2.52 -14.92
N HIS A 139 -4.70 -2.05 -15.70
CA HIS A 139 -4.94 -1.14 -16.82
C HIS A 139 -5.91 -1.76 -17.84
N GLU A 140 -5.71 -3.00 -18.24
CA GLU A 140 -6.59 -3.71 -19.16
C GLU A 140 -8.03 -3.80 -18.62
N LYS A 141 -8.18 -4.18 -17.33
CA LYS A 141 -9.48 -4.25 -16.66
C LYS A 141 -10.17 -2.88 -16.58
N TYR A 142 -9.40 -1.85 -16.28
CA TYR A 142 -9.89 -0.47 -16.13
C TYR A 142 -10.33 0.13 -17.47
N VAL A 143 -9.56 -0.06 -18.52
CA VAL A 143 -9.92 0.39 -19.89
C VAL A 143 -11.16 -0.32 -20.41
N GLN A 144 -11.26 -1.64 -20.19
CA GLN A 144 -12.46 -2.40 -20.60
C GLN A 144 -13.72 -1.96 -19.85
N ALA A 145 -13.59 -1.60 -18.56
CA ALA A 145 -14.72 -1.13 -17.77
C ALA A 145 -15.26 0.24 -18.23
N ARG A 146 -14.39 1.10 -18.77
CA ARG A 146 -14.76 2.43 -19.29
C ARG A 146 -15.25 2.43 -20.73
N ALA A 147 -15.01 1.36 -21.47
CA ALA A 147 -15.44 1.21 -22.86
C ALA A 147 -16.89 0.66 -23.00
N ARG A 148 -17.52 0.33 -21.88
CA ARG A 148 -18.91 -0.12 -21.78
C ARG A 148 -19.81 0.98 -21.24
#